data_6d26b8d3545b6b08ce67108eda4a161f
#
_entry.id   6d26b8d3545b6b08ce67108eda4a161f
#
_cell.length_a   1.000
_cell.length_b   1.000
_cell.length_c   1.000
_cell.angle_alpha   90.00
_cell.angle_beta   90.00
_cell.angle_gamma   90.00
#
_symmetry.space_group_name_H-M   'P 1'
#
loop_
_entity.id
_entity.type
_entity.pdbx_description
1 polymer ?
#
loop_
_entity_poly.entity_id
_entity_poly.type
_entity_poly.pdbx_seq_one_letter_code
_entity_poly.pdbx_strand_id
1 'polypeptide(L)'
;MDIERHLIAFADGSLEPSEFSQALYNDSALERYLREAPAPEYAGGRRGDLYVYLLGLDYADPGDQLDAWGAVCWLLEEKGIPFHPTRRYEEFHRLLLSVQPEWLNIPPEYFARSVLPAAGGRSGQELAGWLRGEVGRRFRFVSEPPKWVQSPAWPIGESGPLVFLGQFTVEHYFHDVACVYVFHCQETDSCTTVIQVA
;
A
#
# COMPACT_ATOMS: atom_id res chain seq x y z
N MET A 1 -14.45 -27.58 -4.49
CA MET A 1 -14.78 -26.21 -4.99
C MET A 1 -14.20 -26.07 -6.39
N ASP A 2 -14.87 -25.37 -7.30
CA ASP A 2 -14.32 -25.05 -8.63
C ASP A 2 -13.28 -23.94 -8.44
N ILE A 3 -11.99 -24.27 -8.56
CA ILE A 3 -10.88 -23.37 -8.25
C ILE A 3 -10.89 -22.15 -9.19
N GLU A 4 -11.15 -22.39 -10.48
CA GLU A 4 -11.19 -21.28 -11.46
C GLU A 4 -12.30 -20.28 -11.13
N ARG A 5 -13.49 -20.77 -10.76
CA ARG A 5 -14.58 -19.89 -10.31
C ARG A 5 -14.22 -19.09 -9.07
N HIS A 6 -13.44 -19.67 -8.16
CA HIS A 6 -13.00 -18.99 -6.96
C HIS A 6 -12.01 -17.86 -7.27
N LEU A 7 -11.06 -18.13 -8.17
CA LEU A 7 -10.12 -17.10 -8.66
C LEU A 7 -10.83 -15.99 -9.45
N ILE A 8 -11.80 -16.35 -10.30
CA ILE A 8 -12.63 -15.39 -11.04
C ILE A 8 -13.42 -14.51 -10.05
N ALA A 9 -14.04 -15.11 -9.02
CA ALA A 9 -14.81 -14.37 -8.03
C ALA A 9 -13.95 -13.36 -7.22
N PHE A 10 -12.69 -13.67 -6.98
CA PHE A 10 -11.76 -12.72 -6.38
C PHE A 10 -11.36 -11.62 -7.39
N ALA A 11 -11.07 -11.99 -8.63
CA ALA A 11 -10.68 -11.05 -9.68
C ALA A 11 -11.81 -10.06 -10.05
N ASP A 12 -13.08 -10.49 -10.06
CA ASP A 12 -14.24 -9.64 -10.36
C ASP A 12 -14.77 -8.87 -9.12
N GLY A 13 -14.24 -9.18 -7.93
CA GLY A 13 -14.58 -8.51 -6.69
C GLY A 13 -15.85 -9.02 -6.01
N SER A 14 -16.41 -10.14 -6.45
CA SER A 14 -17.56 -10.80 -5.78
C SER A 14 -17.14 -11.64 -4.57
N LEU A 15 -15.86 -11.98 -4.45
CA LEU A 15 -15.25 -12.59 -3.27
C LEU A 15 -14.41 -11.54 -2.53
N GLU A 16 -14.67 -11.39 -1.23
CA GLU A 16 -13.91 -10.44 -0.41
C GLU A 16 -12.47 -10.91 -0.14
N PRO A 17 -11.49 -9.98 0.02
CA PRO A 17 -10.10 -10.33 0.28
C PRO A 17 -9.89 -11.23 1.49
N SER A 18 -10.65 -11.03 2.57
CA SER A 18 -10.59 -11.87 3.77
C SER A 18 -11.07 -13.30 3.53
N GLU A 19 -12.08 -13.49 2.67
CA GLU A 19 -12.58 -14.81 2.30
C GLU A 19 -11.58 -15.53 1.39
N PHE A 20 -10.96 -14.81 0.45
CA PHE A 20 -9.89 -15.35 -0.38
C PHE A 20 -8.69 -15.78 0.46
N SER A 21 -8.26 -14.95 1.40
CA SER A 21 -7.21 -15.29 2.37
C SER A 21 -7.54 -16.57 3.15
N GLN A 22 -8.75 -16.69 3.66
CA GLN A 22 -9.19 -17.90 4.37
C GLN A 22 -9.15 -19.15 3.48
N ALA A 23 -9.48 -19.01 2.19
CA ALA A 23 -9.40 -20.12 1.25
C ALA A 23 -7.95 -20.56 0.99
N LEU A 24 -7.00 -19.63 0.91
CA LEU A 24 -5.56 -19.96 0.81
C LEU A 24 -5.09 -20.85 1.97
N TYR A 25 -5.58 -20.62 3.20
CA TYR A 25 -5.20 -21.42 4.36
C TYR A 25 -5.94 -22.76 4.46
N ASN A 26 -7.17 -22.85 3.95
CA ASN A 26 -8.05 -23.98 4.26
C ASN A 26 -8.33 -24.91 3.07
N ASP A 27 -8.06 -24.50 1.84
CA ASP A 27 -8.31 -25.31 0.63
C ASP A 27 -7.04 -25.89 0.04
N SER A 28 -6.77 -27.16 0.33
CA SER A 28 -5.60 -27.86 -0.20
C SER A 28 -5.62 -28.06 -1.72
N ALA A 29 -6.77 -27.98 -2.37
CA ALA A 29 -6.86 -28.05 -3.83
C ALA A 29 -6.44 -26.70 -4.45
N LEU A 30 -6.83 -25.57 -3.83
CA LEU A 30 -6.38 -24.24 -4.23
C LEU A 30 -4.86 -24.10 -4.02
N GLU A 31 -4.32 -24.55 -2.87
CA GLU A 31 -2.89 -24.57 -2.61
C GLU A 31 -2.14 -25.30 -3.72
N ARG A 32 -2.52 -26.54 -4.04
CA ARG A 32 -1.87 -27.36 -5.07
C ARG A 32 -1.91 -26.65 -6.42
N TYR A 33 -3.06 -26.12 -6.80
CA TYR A 33 -3.23 -25.41 -8.07
C TYR A 33 -2.30 -24.20 -8.20
N LEU A 34 -2.18 -23.40 -7.16
CA LEU A 34 -1.34 -22.19 -7.13
C LEU A 34 0.16 -22.52 -7.06
N ARG A 35 0.56 -23.63 -6.41
CA ARG A 35 1.96 -24.10 -6.42
C ARG A 35 2.44 -24.58 -7.77
N GLU A 36 1.53 -25.13 -8.56
CA GLU A 36 1.82 -25.61 -9.93
C GLU A 36 1.64 -24.49 -10.98
N ALA A 37 1.07 -23.37 -10.59
CA ALA A 37 0.82 -22.24 -11.47
C ALA A 37 2.09 -21.41 -11.73
N PRO A 38 2.22 -20.77 -12.91
CA PRO A 38 3.25 -19.77 -13.12
C PRO A 38 3.02 -18.58 -12.19
N ALA A 39 4.10 -17.87 -11.86
CA ALA A 39 4.03 -16.63 -11.08
C ALA A 39 4.59 -15.46 -11.90
N PRO A 40 4.06 -14.23 -11.71
CA PRO A 40 4.62 -13.04 -12.34
C PRO A 40 6.03 -12.74 -11.80
N GLU A 41 6.84 -11.98 -12.56
CA GLU A 41 8.24 -11.71 -12.21
C GLU A 41 8.39 -11.05 -10.83
N TYR A 42 7.50 -10.14 -10.48
CA TYR A 42 7.50 -9.46 -9.17
C TYR A 42 7.15 -10.41 -8.00
N ALA A 43 6.48 -11.52 -8.26
CA ALA A 43 6.17 -12.57 -7.28
C ALA A 43 7.23 -13.69 -7.25
N GLY A 44 8.46 -13.42 -7.73
CA GLY A 44 9.57 -14.37 -7.77
C GLY A 44 9.76 -15.09 -9.11
N GLY A 45 8.95 -14.77 -10.12
CA GLY A 45 9.05 -15.29 -11.48
C GLY A 45 8.98 -16.82 -11.55
N ARG A 46 9.72 -17.42 -12.51
CA ARG A 46 9.75 -18.88 -12.73
C ARG A 46 10.28 -19.69 -11.53
N ARG A 47 10.92 -19.06 -10.56
CA ARG A 47 11.39 -19.69 -9.31
C ARG A 47 10.47 -19.41 -8.13
N GLY A 48 9.51 -18.51 -8.29
CA GLY A 48 8.54 -18.15 -7.26
C GLY A 48 7.39 -19.15 -7.22
N ASP A 49 6.89 -19.39 -6.03
CA ASP A 49 5.69 -20.15 -5.75
C ASP A 49 4.56 -19.13 -5.57
N LEU A 50 3.63 -19.05 -6.54
CA LEU A 50 2.53 -18.09 -6.48
C LEU A 50 1.71 -18.26 -5.20
N TYR A 51 1.55 -19.50 -4.71
CA TYR A 51 0.87 -19.74 -3.44
C TYR A 51 1.60 -19.06 -2.27
N VAL A 52 2.93 -19.24 -2.19
CA VAL A 52 3.74 -18.63 -1.11
C VAL A 52 3.70 -17.11 -1.19
N TYR A 53 3.76 -16.54 -2.39
CA TYR A 53 3.60 -15.10 -2.59
C TYR A 53 2.26 -14.61 -2.04
N LEU A 54 1.14 -15.20 -2.50
CA LEU A 54 -0.20 -14.80 -2.07
C LEU A 54 -0.44 -15.03 -0.56
N LEU A 55 0.14 -16.09 0.01
CA LEU A 55 0.04 -16.38 1.45
C LEU A 55 0.80 -15.37 2.32
N GLY A 56 1.85 -14.75 1.76
CA GLY A 56 2.67 -13.76 2.46
C GLY A 56 2.08 -12.35 2.53
N LEU A 57 0.96 -12.09 1.81
CA LEU A 57 0.32 -10.78 1.77
C LEU A 57 -0.65 -10.56 2.94
N ASP A 58 -0.72 -9.32 3.43
CA ASP A 58 -1.70 -8.89 4.44
C ASP A 58 -3.01 -8.42 3.75
N TYR A 59 -4.01 -9.27 3.77
CA TYR A 59 -5.32 -8.97 3.17
C TYR A 59 -6.13 -7.90 3.94
N ALA A 60 -5.62 -7.35 5.02
CA ALA A 60 -6.13 -6.14 5.65
C ALA A 60 -5.51 -4.85 5.07
N ASP A 61 -4.34 -4.94 4.42
CA ASP A 61 -3.69 -3.81 3.73
C ASP A 61 -4.20 -3.67 2.29
N PRO A 62 -4.70 -2.48 1.88
CA PRO A 62 -5.18 -2.25 0.52
C PRO A 62 -4.10 -2.34 -0.57
N GLY A 63 -2.82 -2.12 -0.23
CA GLY A 63 -1.70 -2.31 -1.16
C GLY A 63 -1.52 -3.79 -1.49
N ASP A 64 -1.45 -4.62 -0.45
CA ASP A 64 -1.33 -6.07 -0.58
C ASP A 64 -2.58 -6.70 -1.24
N GLN A 65 -3.77 -6.12 -1.01
CA GLN A 65 -4.98 -6.50 -1.75
C GLN A 65 -4.86 -6.23 -3.25
N LEU A 66 -4.29 -5.09 -3.65
CA LEU A 66 -4.05 -4.76 -5.05
C LEU A 66 -3.03 -5.73 -5.66
N ASP A 67 -1.97 -6.07 -4.94
CA ASP A 67 -0.94 -7.00 -5.37
C ASP A 67 -1.49 -8.42 -5.53
N ALA A 68 -2.30 -8.90 -4.58
CA ALA A 68 -2.97 -10.19 -4.66
C ALA A 68 -3.91 -10.25 -5.87
N TRP A 69 -4.76 -9.21 -6.03
CA TRP A 69 -5.68 -9.10 -7.15
C TRP A 69 -4.95 -9.09 -8.50
N GLY A 70 -3.87 -8.30 -8.61
CA GLY A 70 -3.04 -8.24 -9.81
C GLY A 70 -2.41 -9.59 -10.17
N ALA A 71 -1.91 -10.33 -9.17
CA ALA A 71 -1.31 -11.65 -9.37
C ALA A 71 -2.35 -12.68 -9.83
N VAL A 72 -3.58 -12.64 -9.29
CA VAL A 72 -4.68 -13.53 -9.72
C VAL A 72 -5.17 -13.16 -11.12
N CYS A 73 -5.34 -11.89 -11.43
CA CYS A 73 -5.71 -11.43 -12.78
C CYS A 73 -4.67 -11.88 -13.80
N TRP A 74 -3.39 -11.68 -13.52
CA TRP A 74 -2.28 -12.13 -14.35
C TRP A 74 -2.33 -13.65 -14.59
N LEU A 75 -2.57 -14.46 -13.55
CA LEU A 75 -2.67 -15.92 -13.69
C LEU A 75 -3.84 -16.34 -14.60
N LEU A 76 -5.01 -15.69 -14.45
CA LEU A 76 -6.17 -15.97 -15.29
C LEU A 76 -5.91 -15.64 -16.76
N GLU A 77 -5.22 -14.52 -17.04
CA GLU A 77 -4.79 -14.12 -18.38
C GLU A 77 -3.81 -15.12 -18.98
N GLU A 78 -2.76 -15.52 -18.24
CA GLU A 78 -1.77 -16.53 -18.68
C GLU A 78 -2.41 -17.87 -19.02
N LYS A 79 -3.46 -18.26 -18.31
CA LYS A 79 -4.21 -19.49 -18.57
C LYS A 79 -5.30 -19.34 -19.63
N GLY A 80 -5.52 -18.14 -20.15
CA GLY A 80 -6.57 -17.85 -21.14
C GLY A 80 -7.98 -18.03 -20.59
N ILE A 81 -8.17 -17.88 -19.27
CA ILE A 81 -9.45 -18.00 -18.60
C ILE A 81 -10.17 -16.65 -18.69
N PRO A 82 -11.38 -16.56 -19.31
CA PRO A 82 -12.09 -15.31 -19.43
C PRO A 82 -12.68 -14.84 -18.08
N PHE A 83 -12.49 -13.57 -17.76
CA PHE A 83 -13.02 -12.92 -16.55
C PHE A 83 -13.24 -11.42 -16.78
N HIS A 84 -13.89 -10.75 -15.82
CA HIS A 84 -14.11 -9.30 -15.84
C HIS A 84 -13.52 -8.69 -14.57
N PRO A 85 -12.32 -8.08 -14.62
CA PRO A 85 -11.65 -7.58 -13.42
C PRO A 85 -12.44 -6.41 -12.79
N THR A 86 -12.54 -6.41 -11.47
CA THR A 86 -13.02 -5.24 -10.73
C THR A 86 -12.01 -4.10 -10.84
N ARG A 87 -12.49 -2.85 -10.78
CA ARG A 87 -11.63 -1.65 -10.78
C ARG A 87 -11.39 -1.10 -9.37
N ARG A 88 -12.02 -1.66 -8.33
CA ARG A 88 -12.01 -1.07 -6.99
C ARG A 88 -10.60 -0.86 -6.43
N TYR A 89 -9.70 -1.80 -6.67
CA TYR A 89 -8.33 -1.73 -6.15
C TYR A 89 -7.50 -0.66 -6.87
N GLU A 90 -7.57 -0.63 -8.20
CA GLU A 90 -6.90 0.39 -9.01
C GLU A 90 -7.45 1.79 -8.75
N GLU A 91 -8.77 1.93 -8.59
CA GLU A 91 -9.43 3.20 -8.31
C GLU A 91 -9.01 3.74 -6.95
N PHE A 92 -8.95 2.89 -5.93
CA PHE A 92 -8.43 3.25 -4.61
C PHE A 92 -6.97 3.73 -4.70
N HIS A 93 -6.10 2.96 -5.33
CA HIS A 93 -4.69 3.31 -5.48
C HIS A 93 -4.51 4.62 -6.29
N ARG A 94 -5.24 4.76 -7.38
CA ARG A 94 -5.25 5.99 -8.19
C ARG A 94 -5.72 7.19 -7.39
N LEU A 95 -6.75 7.03 -6.56
CA LEU A 95 -7.23 8.10 -5.67
C LEU A 95 -6.13 8.50 -4.69
N LEU A 96 -5.51 7.54 -3.98
CA LEU A 96 -4.41 7.79 -3.05
C LEU A 96 -3.28 8.58 -3.73
N LEU A 97 -2.78 8.11 -4.88
CA LEU A 97 -1.73 8.79 -5.63
C LEU A 97 -2.14 10.20 -6.09
N SER A 98 -3.41 10.43 -6.40
CA SER A 98 -3.90 11.73 -6.88
C SER A 98 -4.00 12.79 -5.81
N VAL A 99 -4.03 12.40 -4.54
CA VAL A 99 -4.26 13.30 -3.40
C VAL A 99 -3.02 13.52 -2.55
N GLN A 100 -2.03 12.65 -2.61
CA GLN A 100 -0.76 12.83 -1.91
C GLN A 100 0.19 13.72 -2.71
N PRO A 101 0.90 14.66 -2.05
CA PRO A 101 1.96 15.44 -2.69
C PRO A 101 3.23 14.59 -2.89
N GLU A 102 4.13 15.02 -3.79
CA GLU A 102 5.37 14.29 -4.15
C GLU A 102 6.31 14.03 -2.96
N TRP A 103 6.29 14.88 -1.95
CA TRP A 103 7.10 14.73 -0.74
C TRP A 103 6.51 13.74 0.28
N LEU A 104 5.43 13.04 -0.07
CA LEU A 104 4.73 12.14 0.84
C LEU A 104 4.44 10.80 0.16
N ASN A 105 4.65 9.73 0.90
CA ASN A 105 4.19 8.39 0.55
C ASN A 105 3.29 7.90 1.71
N ILE A 106 1.97 8.01 1.52
CA ILE A 106 1.01 7.63 2.55
C ILE A 106 0.82 6.12 2.51
N PRO A 107 1.04 5.40 3.62
CA PRO A 107 0.72 3.98 3.67
C PRO A 107 -0.75 3.74 3.30
N PRO A 108 -1.06 2.82 2.35
CA PRO A 108 -2.42 2.54 1.90
C PRO A 108 -3.37 2.20 3.04
N GLU A 109 -2.90 1.42 4.03
CA GLU A 109 -3.65 1.06 5.22
C GLU A 109 -4.04 2.29 6.06
N TYR A 110 -3.10 3.20 6.32
CA TYR A 110 -3.39 4.44 7.05
C TYR A 110 -4.40 5.30 6.30
N PHE A 111 -4.25 5.43 4.98
CA PHE A 111 -5.19 6.17 4.15
C PHE A 111 -6.60 5.58 4.22
N ALA A 112 -6.73 4.26 4.05
CA ALA A 112 -8.01 3.56 4.08
C ALA A 112 -8.69 3.63 5.44
N ARG A 113 -7.94 3.46 6.54
CA ARG A 113 -8.52 3.38 7.89
C ARG A 113 -8.72 4.74 8.56
N SER A 114 -7.87 5.72 8.26
CA SER A 114 -7.83 6.98 9.04
C SER A 114 -8.19 8.22 8.22
N VAL A 115 -7.92 8.24 6.91
CA VAL A 115 -8.14 9.42 6.07
C VAL A 115 -9.47 9.32 5.31
N LEU A 116 -9.63 8.26 4.55
CA LEU A 116 -10.78 8.08 3.65
C LEU A 116 -12.15 8.03 4.38
N PRO A 117 -12.31 7.36 5.53
CA PRO A 117 -13.60 7.33 6.23
C PRO A 117 -14.09 8.70 6.70
N ALA A 118 -13.18 9.62 6.98
CA ALA A 118 -13.52 10.98 7.38
C ALA A 118 -14.10 11.83 6.22
N ALA A 119 -13.99 11.36 4.98
CA ALA A 119 -14.54 12.04 3.80
C ALA A 119 -16.07 12.01 3.75
N GLY A 120 -16.73 11.10 4.47
CA GLY A 120 -18.19 10.96 4.47
C GLY A 120 -18.72 10.58 3.08
N GLY A 121 -19.86 11.14 2.68
CA GLY A 121 -20.52 10.85 1.39
C GLY A 121 -19.98 11.61 0.18
N ARG A 122 -18.79 12.20 0.25
CA ARG A 122 -18.17 12.95 -0.87
C ARG A 122 -17.76 12.01 -2.00
N SER A 123 -17.78 12.50 -3.23
CA SER A 123 -17.39 11.72 -4.41
C SER A 123 -16.71 12.59 -5.47
N GLY A 124 -16.04 11.97 -6.43
CA GLY A 124 -15.44 12.65 -7.58
C GLY A 124 -14.44 13.74 -7.19
N GLN A 125 -14.55 14.91 -7.84
CA GLN A 125 -13.65 16.05 -7.61
C GLN A 125 -13.77 16.66 -6.21
N GLU A 126 -14.97 16.65 -5.62
CA GLU A 126 -15.19 17.11 -4.25
C GLU A 126 -14.41 16.26 -3.26
N LEU A 127 -14.48 14.93 -3.41
CA LEU A 127 -13.71 13.97 -2.59
C LEU A 127 -12.21 14.23 -2.71
N ALA A 128 -11.69 14.30 -3.93
CA ALA A 128 -10.26 14.52 -4.16
C ALA A 128 -9.78 15.87 -3.59
N GLY A 129 -10.56 16.93 -3.75
CA GLY A 129 -10.25 18.25 -3.20
C GLY A 129 -10.23 18.24 -1.67
N TRP A 130 -11.23 17.62 -1.04
CA TRP A 130 -11.31 17.49 0.40
C TRP A 130 -10.15 16.63 0.96
N LEU A 131 -9.84 15.50 0.31
CA LEU A 131 -8.75 14.61 0.72
C LEU A 131 -7.39 15.30 0.67
N ARG A 132 -7.10 16.12 -0.37
CA ARG A 132 -5.86 16.91 -0.41
C ARG A 132 -5.74 17.87 0.78
N GLY A 133 -6.84 18.53 1.13
CA GLY A 133 -6.88 19.40 2.32
C GLY A 133 -6.66 18.62 3.61
N GLU A 134 -7.28 17.44 3.74
CA GLU A 134 -7.16 16.59 4.92
C GLU A 134 -5.75 16.00 5.06
N VAL A 135 -5.12 15.58 3.97
CA VAL A 135 -3.71 15.14 3.94
C VAL A 135 -2.81 16.28 4.42
N GLY A 136 -2.96 17.49 3.87
CA GLY A 136 -2.17 18.64 4.28
C GLY A 136 -2.39 19.04 5.76
N ARG A 137 -3.61 18.84 6.29
CA ARG A 137 -3.93 19.10 7.70
C ARG A 137 -3.28 18.08 8.65
N ARG A 138 -3.12 16.83 8.20
CA ARG A 138 -2.55 15.74 9.02
C ARG A 138 -1.03 15.70 8.97
N PHE A 139 -0.46 15.81 7.78
CA PHE A 139 0.99 15.76 7.56
C PHE A 139 1.59 17.17 7.64
N ARG A 140 1.88 17.60 8.88
CA ARG A 140 2.29 18.96 9.19
C ARG A 140 3.80 19.11 9.25
N PHE A 141 4.26 20.28 8.86
CA PHE A 141 5.66 20.70 8.99
C PHE A 141 5.76 22.15 9.46
N VAL A 142 6.90 22.51 10.06
CA VAL A 142 7.09 23.84 10.66
C VAL A 142 7.34 24.91 9.59
N SER A 143 8.21 24.64 8.62
CA SER A 143 8.61 25.65 7.61
C SER A 143 8.38 25.13 6.19
N GLU A 144 9.06 24.07 5.80
CA GLU A 144 9.01 23.45 4.48
C GLU A 144 8.80 21.94 4.64
N PRO A 145 8.21 21.25 3.64
CA PRO A 145 8.13 19.79 3.66
C PRO A 145 9.53 19.17 3.55
N PRO A 146 9.69 17.89 3.93
CA PRO A 146 10.97 17.19 3.81
C PRO A 146 11.45 17.13 2.36
N LYS A 147 12.75 17.34 2.14
CA LYS A 147 13.45 17.09 0.88
C LYS A 147 14.17 15.76 1.00
N TRP A 148 13.49 14.69 0.71
CA TRP A 148 13.98 13.33 0.90
C TRP A 148 15.14 13.00 -0.03
N VAL A 149 16.16 12.34 0.51
CA VAL A 149 17.29 11.80 -0.26
C VAL A 149 16.91 10.51 -0.98
N GLN A 150 16.02 9.75 -0.35
CA GLN A 150 15.42 8.52 -0.90
C GLN A 150 13.89 8.68 -0.97
N SER A 151 13.16 7.56 -1.03
CA SER A 151 11.70 7.58 -0.97
C SER A 151 11.17 8.23 0.31
N PRO A 152 10.04 8.95 0.25
CA PRO A 152 9.41 9.52 1.42
C PRO A 152 9.13 8.47 2.52
N ALA A 153 9.54 8.78 3.75
CA ALA A 153 9.43 7.89 4.91
C ALA A 153 8.88 8.65 6.13
N TRP A 154 7.68 9.22 6.00
CA TRP A 154 7.05 10.01 7.05
C TRP A 154 6.58 9.12 8.21
N PRO A 155 7.06 9.33 9.45
CA PRO A 155 6.65 8.52 10.59
C PRO A 155 5.19 8.77 10.97
N ILE A 156 4.47 7.68 11.23
CA ILE A 156 3.10 7.68 11.73
C ILE A 156 3.12 6.99 13.10
N GLY A 157 2.73 7.72 14.13
CA GLY A 157 2.55 7.20 15.49
C GLY A 157 1.13 6.69 15.72
N GLU A 158 0.83 6.30 16.96
CA GLU A 158 -0.50 5.79 17.35
C GLU A 158 -1.62 6.80 17.12
N SER A 159 -1.36 8.08 17.38
CA SER A 159 -2.34 9.18 17.21
C SER A 159 -2.33 9.79 15.79
N GLY A 160 -1.45 9.36 14.91
CA GLY A 160 -1.34 9.84 13.53
C GLY A 160 0.05 10.31 13.12
N PRO A 161 0.17 11.03 11.98
CA PRO A 161 1.45 11.50 11.48
C PRO A 161 2.15 12.46 12.44
N LEU A 162 3.45 12.26 12.64
CA LEU A 162 4.27 13.16 13.43
C LEU A 162 4.46 14.50 12.70
N VAL A 163 4.79 15.56 13.45
CA VAL A 163 5.07 16.88 12.86
C VAL A 163 6.53 16.95 12.44
N PHE A 164 6.79 17.26 11.17
CA PHE A 164 8.15 17.46 10.68
C PHE A 164 8.69 18.80 11.18
N LEU A 165 9.82 18.77 11.91
CA LEU A 165 10.46 19.96 12.45
C LEU A 165 11.50 20.55 11.52
N GLY A 166 12.24 19.70 10.81
CA GLY A 166 13.30 20.11 9.91
C GLY A 166 14.27 18.98 9.58
N GLN A 167 15.23 19.28 8.71
CA GLN A 167 16.26 18.34 8.29
C GLN A 167 17.64 19.02 8.24
N PHE A 168 18.69 18.23 8.39
CA PHE A 168 20.06 18.68 8.20
C PHE A 168 20.90 17.59 7.54
N THR A 169 21.85 18.02 6.71
CA THR A 169 22.80 17.12 6.06
C THR A 169 23.91 16.77 7.05
N VAL A 170 24.29 15.49 7.09
CA VAL A 170 25.41 14.99 7.88
C VAL A 170 26.57 14.73 6.94
N GLU A 171 27.61 15.56 7.08
CA GLU A 171 28.84 15.43 6.31
C GLU A 171 29.92 14.79 7.17
N HIS A 172 30.88 14.12 6.56
CA HIS A 172 32.08 13.54 7.18
C HIS A 172 31.92 12.26 8.01
N TYR A 173 30.68 11.77 8.26
CA TYR A 173 30.45 10.52 8.97
C TYR A 173 30.12 9.34 8.05
N PHE A 174 29.64 9.64 6.83
CA PHE A 174 29.32 8.65 5.81
C PHE A 174 30.13 8.95 4.54
N HIS A 175 30.41 7.93 3.74
CA HIS A 175 31.06 8.11 2.44
C HIS A 175 30.12 8.81 1.43
N ASP A 176 28.82 8.73 1.68
CA ASP A 176 27.75 9.28 0.84
C ASP A 176 27.03 10.42 1.54
N VAL A 177 26.15 11.11 0.83
CA VAL A 177 25.31 12.17 1.41
C VAL A 177 24.29 11.54 2.35
N ALA A 178 24.33 11.91 3.61
CA ALA A 178 23.32 11.52 4.59
C ALA A 178 22.50 12.72 5.03
N CYS A 179 21.20 12.51 5.23
CA CYS A 179 20.28 13.51 5.76
C CYS A 179 19.50 12.96 6.94
N VAL A 180 19.41 13.77 7.99
CA VAL A 180 18.63 13.46 9.19
C VAL A 180 17.37 14.32 9.17
N TYR A 181 16.21 13.67 9.25
CA TYR A 181 14.89 14.29 9.32
C TYR A 181 14.38 14.15 10.75
N VAL A 182 13.97 15.26 11.35
CA VAL A 182 13.51 15.31 12.75
C VAL A 182 12.00 15.51 12.79
N PHE A 183 11.32 14.63 13.50
CA PHE A 183 9.87 14.65 13.67
C PHE A 183 9.52 14.72 15.16
N HIS A 184 8.40 15.37 15.48
CA HIS A 184 7.88 15.51 16.83
C HIS A 184 6.54 14.82 16.99
N CYS A 185 6.45 13.98 18.01
CA CYS A 185 5.19 13.40 18.45
C CYS A 185 4.54 14.32 19.49
N GLN A 186 3.41 14.93 19.16
CA GLN A 186 2.72 15.85 20.04
C GLN A 186 2.07 15.19 21.26
N GLU A 187 1.79 13.89 21.17
CA GLU A 187 1.17 13.14 22.26
C GLU A 187 2.16 12.80 23.37
N THR A 188 3.35 12.36 22.99
CA THR A 188 4.40 11.93 23.94
C THR A 188 5.44 13.01 24.21
N ASP A 189 5.34 14.17 23.54
CA ASP A 189 6.32 15.27 23.56
C ASP A 189 7.75 14.78 23.26
N SER A 190 7.87 13.80 22.38
CA SER A 190 9.14 13.17 22.00
C SER A 190 9.52 13.44 20.56
N CYS A 191 10.83 13.40 20.27
CA CYS A 191 11.34 13.49 18.91
C CYS A 191 11.78 12.12 18.38
N THR A 192 11.49 11.89 17.10
CA THR A 192 11.94 10.74 16.33
C THR A 192 12.74 11.22 15.13
N THR A 193 13.76 10.47 14.73
CA THR A 193 14.56 10.79 13.55
C THR A 193 14.48 9.70 12.50
N VAL A 194 14.45 10.12 11.23
CA VAL A 194 14.66 9.27 10.06
C VAL A 194 16.01 9.65 9.46
N ILE A 195 16.83 8.68 9.11
CA ILE A 195 18.12 8.89 8.47
C ILE A 195 18.09 8.22 7.10
N GLN A 196 18.44 8.97 6.07
CA GLN A 196 18.59 8.44 4.71
C GLN A 196 19.99 8.74 4.19
N VAL A 197 20.56 7.80 3.45
CA VAL A 197 21.90 7.87 2.85
C VAL A 197 21.76 7.63 1.35
N ALA A 198 22.31 8.52 0.51
CA ALA A 198 22.25 8.43 -0.94
C ALA A 198 23.41 7.58 -1.50
#